data_3fa1c7df33ac08f7f2faa47eeb753a5a
#
_entry.id   3fa1c7df33ac08f7f2faa47eeb753a5a
#
_cell.length_a   1.000
_cell.length_b   1.000
_cell.length_c   1.000
_cell.angle_alpha   90.00
_cell.angle_beta   90.00
_cell.angle_gamma   90.00
#
_symmetry.space_group_name_H-M   'P 1'
#
loop_
_entity.id
_entity.type
_entity.pdbx_description
1 polymer ?
#
loop_
_entity_poly.entity_id
_entity_poly.type
_entity_poly.pdbx_seq_one_letter_code
_entity_poly.pdbx_strand_id
1 'polypeptide(L)'
;MSNLFNPTDLVVPFELLRMADVESVGGKNASLGEMIRELSPLGVRVPEGFATTSEAYWHFLEHNGLKEAIARELGELDPEDPKALQRVSRRLRNLILKGEYPQDLREEILEAYRRLSEEAGEEEIPVAVRSSATAEDLPTASFAGQQESFLYVQGEEDLLLHVKRAMASLFTARAISYRAHMGFDHLKVALSVGVQRMVRADEAASGVIFTLDPD
;
A
#
# COMPACT_ATOMS: atom_id res chain seq x y z
N MET A 1 5.99 21.38 -9.63
CA MET A 1 6.30 20.46 -10.74
C MET A 1 5.03 19.68 -10.99
N SER A 2 4.58 19.53 -12.24
CA SER A 2 3.37 18.75 -12.52
C SER A 2 3.64 17.27 -12.26
N ASN A 3 2.71 16.59 -11.61
CA ASN A 3 2.76 15.13 -11.46
C ASN A 3 2.84 14.49 -12.84
N LEU A 4 3.57 13.39 -12.97
CA LEU A 4 3.73 12.65 -14.24
C LEU A 4 2.52 11.74 -14.52
N PHE A 5 1.57 11.69 -13.60
CA PHE A 5 0.31 10.96 -13.71
C PHE A 5 -0.86 11.88 -13.28
N ASN A 6 -2.09 11.49 -13.61
CA ASN A 6 -3.28 12.25 -13.23
C ASN A 6 -3.69 11.95 -11.80
N PRO A 7 -4.22 12.92 -11.04
CA PRO A 7 -4.71 12.67 -9.67
C PRO A 7 -5.81 11.61 -9.58
N THR A 8 -6.49 11.31 -10.67
CA THR A 8 -7.56 10.32 -10.77
C THR A 8 -7.09 8.92 -11.21
N ASP A 9 -5.81 8.76 -11.56
CA ASP A 9 -5.27 7.47 -11.94
C ASP A 9 -5.33 6.51 -10.74
N LEU A 10 -5.82 5.30 -10.94
CA LEU A 10 -5.99 4.30 -9.89
C LEU A 10 -4.73 3.47 -9.69
N VAL A 11 -3.97 3.24 -10.75
CA VAL A 11 -2.72 2.46 -10.75
C VAL A 11 -1.64 3.22 -11.50
N VAL A 12 -0.47 3.33 -10.89
CA VAL A 12 0.65 4.12 -11.44
C VAL A 12 1.95 3.31 -11.38
N PRO A 13 2.69 3.16 -12.49
CA PRO A 13 4.03 2.55 -12.49
C PRO A 13 5.00 3.31 -11.59
N PHE A 14 5.91 2.61 -10.90
CA PHE A 14 6.87 3.25 -9.99
C PHE A 14 7.75 4.30 -10.67
N GLU A 15 8.13 4.11 -11.92
CA GLU A 15 8.97 5.04 -12.68
C GLU A 15 8.36 6.44 -12.86
N LEU A 16 7.04 6.56 -12.76
CA LEU A 16 6.32 7.83 -12.81
C LEU A 16 6.22 8.52 -11.45
N LEU A 17 6.52 7.82 -10.36
CA LEU A 17 6.39 8.35 -9.00
C LEU A 17 7.59 9.23 -8.62
N ARG A 18 7.32 10.19 -7.73
CA ARG A 18 8.31 11.13 -7.16
C ARG A 18 8.04 11.33 -5.67
N MET A 19 9.01 11.85 -4.95
CA MET A 19 8.81 12.22 -3.54
C MET A 19 7.70 13.26 -3.34
N ALA A 20 7.35 14.03 -4.37
CA ALA A 20 6.22 14.95 -4.31
C ALA A 20 4.84 14.24 -4.27
N ASP A 21 4.78 12.95 -4.58
CA ASP A 21 3.54 12.18 -4.73
C ASP A 21 3.16 11.41 -3.45
N VAL A 22 3.80 11.68 -2.31
CA VAL A 22 3.55 10.99 -1.03
C VAL A 22 2.08 11.01 -0.63
N GLU A 23 1.36 12.09 -0.87
CA GLU A 23 -0.07 12.20 -0.57
C GLU A 23 -0.94 11.25 -1.40
N SER A 24 -0.46 10.84 -2.58
CA SER A 24 -1.19 9.93 -3.48
C SER A 24 -0.77 8.48 -3.32
N VAL A 25 0.50 8.19 -3.03
CA VAL A 25 1.03 6.82 -3.06
C VAL A 25 1.77 6.40 -1.79
N GLY A 26 1.84 7.28 -0.79
CA GLY A 26 2.58 7.05 0.44
C GLY A 26 4.10 7.09 0.26
N GLY A 27 4.82 7.27 1.37
CA GLY A 27 6.26 7.50 1.36
C GLY A 27 7.09 6.37 0.76
N LYS A 28 6.72 5.10 1.02
CA LYS A 28 7.46 3.95 0.50
C LYS A 28 7.43 3.87 -1.03
N ASN A 29 6.26 4.05 -1.63
CA ASN A 29 6.12 3.99 -3.08
C ASN A 29 6.74 5.22 -3.76
N ALA A 30 6.56 6.40 -3.18
CA ALA A 30 7.20 7.63 -3.66
C ALA A 30 8.74 7.50 -3.64
N SER A 31 9.31 6.94 -2.57
CA SER A 31 10.75 6.68 -2.45
C SER A 31 11.25 5.67 -3.49
N LEU A 32 10.48 4.62 -3.81
CA LEU A 32 10.83 3.66 -4.86
C LEU A 32 10.92 4.35 -6.22
N GLY A 33 9.95 5.20 -6.56
CA GLY A 33 9.98 5.99 -7.80
C GLY A 33 11.20 6.91 -7.88
N GLU A 34 11.50 7.60 -6.78
CA GLU A 34 12.70 8.44 -6.71
C GLU A 34 13.98 7.63 -6.88
N MET A 35 14.09 6.45 -6.22
CA MET A 35 15.24 5.56 -6.38
C MET A 35 15.38 5.04 -7.80
N ILE A 36 14.31 4.64 -8.47
CA ILE A 36 14.34 4.21 -9.86
C ILE A 36 14.93 5.33 -10.74
N ARG A 37 14.45 6.54 -10.57
CA ARG A 37 14.90 7.69 -11.36
C ARG A 37 16.37 8.04 -11.14
N GLU A 38 16.79 8.12 -9.88
CA GLU A 38 18.11 8.62 -9.52
C GLU A 38 19.21 7.54 -9.59
N LEU A 39 18.88 6.29 -9.27
CA LEU A 39 19.88 5.24 -9.13
C LEU A 39 20.01 4.34 -10.37
N SER A 40 18.94 4.15 -11.15
CA SER A 40 19.01 3.31 -12.36
C SER A 40 20.02 3.85 -13.40
N PRO A 41 20.12 5.15 -13.64
CA PRO A 41 21.15 5.70 -14.52
C PRO A 41 22.59 5.46 -14.02
N LEU A 42 22.75 5.20 -12.72
CA LEU A 42 24.04 4.88 -12.10
C LEU A 42 24.36 3.38 -12.09
N GLY A 43 23.50 2.57 -12.72
CA GLY A 43 23.65 1.11 -12.81
C GLY A 43 23.13 0.33 -11.61
N VAL A 44 22.44 0.99 -10.65
CA VAL A 44 21.77 0.31 -9.55
C VAL A 44 20.41 -0.18 -10.01
N ARG A 45 20.18 -1.49 -9.90
CA ARG A 45 18.88 -2.10 -10.27
C ARG A 45 17.90 -1.95 -9.09
N VAL A 46 16.89 -1.14 -9.26
CA VAL A 46 15.73 -1.06 -8.37
C VAL A 46 14.62 -1.92 -8.96
N PRO A 47 14.06 -2.89 -8.24
CA PRO A 47 13.01 -3.74 -8.79
C PRO A 47 11.80 -2.93 -9.23
N GLU A 48 11.31 -3.23 -10.41
CA GLU A 48 10.18 -2.61 -11.07
C GLU A 48 8.86 -2.97 -10.37
N GLY A 49 7.80 -2.23 -10.69
CA GLY A 49 6.49 -2.47 -10.15
C GLY A 49 5.55 -1.28 -10.34
N PHE A 50 4.44 -1.34 -9.65
CA PHE A 50 3.41 -0.30 -9.69
C PHE A 50 2.80 -0.08 -8.30
N ALA A 51 2.09 1.01 -8.14
CA ALA A 51 1.32 1.33 -6.94
C ALA A 51 -0.14 1.56 -7.29
N THR A 52 -1.06 1.10 -6.44
CA THR A 52 -2.40 1.68 -6.41
C THR A 52 -2.34 3.03 -5.70
N THR A 53 -3.18 3.98 -6.06
CA THR A 53 -3.19 5.31 -5.45
C THR A 53 -4.13 5.39 -4.24
N SER A 54 -4.08 6.52 -3.52
CA SER A 54 -5.08 6.86 -2.51
C SER A 54 -6.49 6.97 -3.11
N GLU A 55 -6.60 7.41 -4.37
CA GLU A 55 -7.86 7.45 -5.10
C GLU A 55 -8.44 6.04 -5.29
N ALA A 56 -7.62 5.07 -5.66
CA ALA A 56 -8.02 3.67 -5.77
C ALA A 56 -8.59 3.12 -4.44
N TYR A 57 -7.97 3.50 -3.32
CA TYR A 57 -8.46 3.11 -2.00
C TYR A 57 -9.83 3.73 -1.70
N TRP A 58 -10.01 5.03 -1.95
CA TRP A 58 -11.28 5.70 -1.72
C TRP A 58 -12.36 5.18 -2.67
N HIS A 59 -12.03 4.95 -3.94
CA HIS A 59 -12.93 4.37 -4.93
C HIS A 59 -13.43 2.98 -4.50
N PHE A 60 -12.53 2.12 -4.00
CA PHE A 60 -12.90 0.82 -3.46
C PHE A 60 -13.86 0.93 -2.25
N LEU A 61 -13.59 1.83 -1.30
CA LEU A 61 -14.45 2.02 -0.13
C LEU A 61 -15.82 2.55 -0.52
N GLU A 62 -15.87 3.48 -1.46
CA GLU A 62 -17.13 4.09 -1.92
C GLU A 62 -18.01 3.10 -2.68
N HIS A 63 -17.41 2.34 -3.61
CA HIS A 63 -18.09 1.29 -4.36
C HIS A 63 -18.80 0.28 -3.45
N ASN A 64 -18.19 -0.03 -2.31
CA ASN A 64 -18.72 -0.98 -1.33
C ASN A 64 -19.54 -0.34 -0.20
N GLY A 65 -19.75 0.97 -0.20
CA GLY A 65 -20.44 1.69 0.87
C GLY A 65 -19.79 1.54 2.24
N LEU A 66 -18.44 1.43 2.28
CA LEU A 66 -17.72 1.14 3.51
C LEU A 66 -17.37 2.38 4.34
N LYS A 67 -17.38 3.58 3.76
CA LYS A 67 -17.02 4.83 4.46
C LYS A 67 -17.88 5.06 5.69
N GLU A 68 -19.21 4.94 5.55
CA GLU A 68 -20.16 5.14 6.65
C GLU A 68 -20.07 4.04 7.70
N ALA A 69 -19.84 2.79 7.27
CA ALA A 69 -19.66 1.67 8.17
C ALA A 69 -18.38 1.84 9.03
N ILE A 70 -17.28 2.26 8.41
CA ILE A 70 -16.00 2.55 9.09
C ILE A 70 -16.18 3.72 10.07
N ALA A 71 -16.81 4.81 9.62
CA ALA A 71 -17.06 5.98 10.46
C ALA A 71 -17.86 5.62 11.73
N ARG A 72 -18.92 4.84 11.59
CA ARG A 72 -19.75 4.41 12.71
C ARG A 72 -18.99 3.53 13.69
N GLU A 73 -18.32 2.47 13.20
CA GLU A 73 -17.59 1.52 14.04
C GLU A 73 -16.46 2.20 14.83
N LEU A 74 -15.76 3.16 14.22
CA LEU A 74 -14.67 3.89 14.86
C LEU A 74 -15.16 5.04 15.74
N GLY A 75 -16.30 5.66 15.41
CA GLY A 75 -16.89 6.73 16.21
C GLY A 75 -17.46 6.25 17.55
N GLU A 76 -17.86 4.99 17.63
CA GLU A 76 -18.38 4.35 18.86
C GLU A 76 -17.29 3.60 19.65
N LEU A 77 -16.05 3.54 19.12
CA LEU A 77 -14.96 2.78 19.72
C LEU A 77 -14.29 3.54 20.85
N ASP A 78 -14.23 2.92 22.04
CA ASP A 78 -13.26 3.29 23.07
C ASP A 78 -11.89 2.64 22.72
N PRO A 79 -10.88 3.43 22.31
CA PRO A 79 -9.57 2.90 21.94
C PRO A 79 -8.80 2.33 23.14
N GLU A 80 -9.20 2.63 24.37
CA GLU A 80 -8.59 2.12 25.61
C GLU A 80 -9.18 0.75 26.02
N ASP A 81 -10.30 0.31 25.41
CA ASP A 81 -10.81 -1.06 25.60
C ASP A 81 -10.17 -2.05 24.61
N PRO A 82 -9.23 -2.91 25.03
CA PRO A 82 -8.54 -3.84 24.11
C PRO A 82 -9.49 -4.85 23.45
N LYS A 83 -10.58 -5.22 24.12
CA LYS A 83 -11.55 -6.19 23.59
C LYS A 83 -12.42 -5.54 22.52
N ALA A 84 -12.89 -4.32 22.76
CA ALA A 84 -13.62 -3.55 21.77
C ALA A 84 -12.73 -3.28 20.53
N LEU A 85 -11.50 -2.85 20.74
CA LEU A 85 -10.51 -2.59 19.70
C LEU A 85 -10.26 -3.82 18.81
N GLN A 86 -10.05 -5.00 19.40
CA GLN A 86 -9.87 -6.25 18.65
C GLN A 86 -11.12 -6.65 17.86
N ARG A 87 -12.30 -6.46 18.45
CA ARG A 87 -13.57 -6.76 17.80
C ARG A 87 -13.81 -5.86 16.59
N VAL A 88 -13.64 -4.55 16.74
CA VAL A 88 -13.81 -3.55 15.67
C VAL A 88 -12.78 -3.77 14.58
N SER A 89 -11.51 -3.96 14.94
CA SER A 89 -10.43 -4.29 14.00
C SER A 89 -10.80 -5.49 13.11
N ARG A 90 -11.20 -6.60 13.72
CA ARG A 90 -11.60 -7.81 12.97
C ARG A 90 -12.78 -7.55 12.05
N ARG A 91 -13.77 -6.80 12.52
CA ARG A 91 -14.97 -6.47 11.75
C ARG A 91 -14.64 -5.61 10.52
N LEU A 92 -13.88 -4.54 10.70
CA LEU A 92 -13.50 -3.65 9.61
C LEU A 92 -12.61 -4.37 8.56
N ARG A 93 -11.64 -5.14 9.00
CA ARG A 93 -10.80 -5.93 8.09
C ARG A 93 -11.64 -6.93 7.29
N ASN A 94 -12.59 -7.60 7.92
CA ASN A 94 -13.48 -8.52 7.22
C ASN A 94 -14.41 -7.81 6.21
N LEU A 95 -14.86 -6.60 6.48
CA LEU A 95 -15.64 -5.80 5.52
C LEU A 95 -14.82 -5.51 4.26
N ILE A 96 -13.56 -5.09 4.40
CA ILE A 96 -12.68 -4.85 3.26
C ILE A 96 -12.41 -6.15 2.49
N LEU A 97 -12.07 -7.24 3.18
CA LEU A 97 -11.76 -8.51 2.54
C LEU A 97 -12.96 -9.10 1.74
N LYS A 98 -14.19 -8.83 2.19
CA LYS A 98 -15.42 -9.25 1.50
C LYS A 98 -15.88 -8.27 0.42
N GLY A 99 -15.35 -7.07 0.40
CA GLY A 99 -15.69 -6.07 -0.61
C GLY A 99 -15.36 -6.56 -2.02
N GLU A 100 -16.16 -6.14 -2.99
CA GLU A 100 -15.95 -6.41 -4.40
C GLU A 100 -15.10 -5.31 -5.02
N TYR A 101 -14.23 -5.65 -5.94
CA TYR A 101 -13.49 -4.65 -6.69
C TYR A 101 -14.42 -3.91 -7.65
N PRO A 102 -14.34 -2.56 -7.75
CA PRO A 102 -14.82 -1.86 -8.92
C PRO A 102 -14.17 -2.46 -10.16
N GLN A 103 -14.92 -2.59 -11.25
CA GLN A 103 -14.43 -3.27 -12.45
C GLN A 103 -13.17 -2.59 -13.02
N ASP A 104 -13.19 -1.27 -13.11
CA ASP A 104 -12.07 -0.45 -13.58
C ASP A 104 -10.81 -0.66 -12.74
N LEU A 105 -10.91 -0.59 -11.42
CA LEU A 105 -9.77 -0.81 -10.53
C LEU A 105 -9.21 -2.24 -10.66
N ARG A 106 -10.09 -3.24 -10.77
CA ARG A 106 -9.68 -4.63 -10.98
C ARG A 106 -8.89 -4.78 -12.28
N GLU A 107 -9.41 -4.22 -13.37
CA GLU A 107 -8.81 -4.29 -14.69
C GLU A 107 -7.44 -3.60 -14.71
N GLU A 108 -7.32 -2.39 -14.16
CA GLU A 108 -6.05 -1.65 -14.11
C GLU A 108 -4.97 -2.38 -13.29
N ILE A 109 -5.32 -2.99 -12.14
CA ILE A 109 -4.37 -3.79 -11.35
C ILE A 109 -3.87 -4.98 -12.15
N LEU A 110 -4.78 -5.71 -12.80
CA LEU A 110 -4.42 -6.91 -13.58
C LEU A 110 -3.63 -6.57 -14.84
N GLU A 111 -3.97 -5.49 -15.53
CA GLU A 111 -3.22 -5.02 -16.68
C GLU A 111 -1.78 -4.63 -16.29
N ALA A 112 -1.61 -3.90 -15.19
CA ALA A 112 -0.28 -3.55 -14.68
C ALA A 112 0.53 -4.80 -14.29
N TYR A 113 -0.10 -5.81 -13.70
CA TYR A 113 0.57 -7.07 -13.34
C TYR A 113 0.98 -7.90 -14.57
N ARG A 114 0.11 -8.00 -15.56
CA ARG A 114 0.42 -8.69 -16.84
C ARG A 114 1.58 -8.01 -17.55
N ARG A 115 1.56 -6.67 -17.64
CA ARG A 115 2.67 -5.91 -18.23
C ARG A 115 3.98 -6.16 -17.50
N LEU A 116 3.97 -6.14 -16.16
CA LEU A 116 5.15 -6.43 -15.36
C LEU A 116 5.67 -7.86 -15.59
N SER A 117 4.79 -8.83 -15.80
CA SER A 117 5.12 -10.23 -16.10
C SER A 117 5.72 -10.37 -17.50
N GLU A 118 5.11 -9.73 -18.50
CA GLU A 118 5.60 -9.72 -19.90
C GLU A 118 7.00 -9.10 -19.99
N GLU A 119 7.24 -7.98 -19.33
CA GLU A 119 8.55 -7.31 -19.26
C GLU A 119 9.63 -8.19 -18.62
N ALA A 120 9.23 -9.06 -17.69
CA ALA A 120 10.11 -10.05 -17.09
C ALA A 120 10.32 -11.31 -17.93
N GLY A 121 9.52 -11.51 -18.98
CA GLY A 121 9.51 -12.72 -19.80
C GLY A 121 8.88 -13.94 -19.12
N GLU A 122 8.00 -13.71 -18.14
CA GLU A 122 7.30 -14.73 -17.35
C GLU A 122 5.78 -14.59 -17.58
N GLU A 123 5.02 -15.67 -17.43
CA GLU A 123 3.55 -15.64 -17.56
C GLU A 123 2.91 -14.99 -16.31
N GLU A 124 3.37 -15.37 -15.15
CA GLU A 124 2.98 -14.81 -13.85
C GLU A 124 4.20 -14.66 -12.97
N ILE A 125 4.64 -13.42 -12.78
CA ILE A 125 5.84 -13.11 -11.98
C ILE A 125 5.51 -13.10 -10.49
N PRO A 126 6.36 -13.67 -9.61
CA PRO A 126 6.20 -13.49 -8.17
C PRO A 126 6.48 -12.03 -7.76
N VAL A 127 5.61 -11.48 -6.95
CA VAL A 127 5.69 -10.08 -6.48
C VAL A 127 5.63 -9.97 -4.96
N ALA A 128 6.13 -8.86 -4.45
CA ALA A 128 5.90 -8.40 -3.09
C ALA A 128 4.76 -7.38 -3.09
N VAL A 129 3.74 -7.61 -2.28
CA VAL A 129 2.61 -6.68 -2.08
C VAL A 129 2.80 -5.97 -0.74
N ARG A 130 2.93 -4.65 -0.77
CA ARG A 130 3.33 -3.85 0.39
C ARG A 130 2.41 -2.66 0.57
N SER A 131 1.93 -2.45 1.79
CA SER A 131 1.16 -1.26 2.14
C SER A 131 2.05 -0.02 2.27
N SER A 132 1.54 1.13 1.86
CA SER A 132 2.18 2.45 1.96
C SER A 132 1.11 3.48 2.31
N ALA A 133 1.01 3.88 3.57
CA ALA A 133 0.01 4.84 4.00
C ALA A 133 0.42 6.27 3.62
N THR A 134 -0.57 7.09 3.25
CA THR A 134 -0.33 8.49 2.85
C THR A 134 0.10 9.39 4.01
N ALA A 135 -0.11 8.95 5.25
CA ALA A 135 0.27 9.67 6.47
C ALA A 135 1.46 9.02 7.21
N GLU A 136 2.17 8.05 6.60
CA GLU A 136 3.19 7.24 7.28
C GLU A 136 4.45 8.02 7.68
N ASP A 137 4.85 8.97 6.86
CA ASP A 137 6.11 9.73 7.00
C ASP A 137 5.90 11.19 7.39
N LEU A 138 4.88 11.47 8.20
CA LEU A 138 4.74 12.81 8.77
C LEU A 138 5.86 13.04 9.79
N PRO A 139 6.47 14.26 9.84
CA PRO A 139 7.57 14.57 10.76
C PRO A 139 7.27 14.29 12.23
N THR A 140 5.99 14.16 12.58
CA THR A 140 5.50 13.99 13.95
C THR A 140 4.95 12.60 14.25
N ALA A 141 4.90 11.70 13.25
CA ALA A 141 4.30 10.38 13.42
C ALA A 141 4.95 9.32 12.53
N SER A 142 5.36 8.22 13.14
CA SER A 142 5.89 7.06 12.45
C SER A 142 4.94 5.87 12.55
N PHE A 143 4.42 5.40 11.41
CA PHE A 143 3.65 4.17 11.33
C PHE A 143 4.55 2.93 11.16
N ALA A 144 5.81 3.03 11.53
CA ALA A 144 6.78 1.95 11.40
C ALA A 144 6.28 0.65 12.07
N GLY A 145 6.37 -0.45 11.34
CA GLY A 145 5.99 -1.78 11.82
C GLY A 145 4.48 -2.02 11.98
N GLN A 146 3.64 -1.13 11.48
CA GLN A 146 2.17 -1.28 11.52
C GLN A 146 1.58 -1.81 10.21
N GLN A 147 2.41 -1.92 9.18
CA GLN A 147 2.01 -2.27 7.83
C GLN A 147 2.44 -3.68 7.48
N GLU A 148 1.60 -4.34 6.68
CA GLU A 148 1.82 -5.70 6.24
C GLU A 148 2.56 -5.73 4.89
N SER A 149 3.46 -6.71 4.74
CA SER A 149 4.11 -7.04 3.48
C SER A 149 3.90 -8.51 3.19
N PHE A 150 3.46 -8.82 1.99
CA PHE A 150 3.24 -10.18 1.51
C PHE A 150 4.26 -10.46 0.43
N LEU A 151 5.04 -11.52 0.59
CA LEU A 151 6.11 -11.91 -0.32
C LEU A 151 5.69 -13.13 -1.13
N TYR A 152 6.26 -13.26 -2.32
CA TYR A 152 6.01 -14.39 -3.24
C TYR A 152 4.53 -14.56 -3.60
N VAL A 153 3.82 -13.44 -3.75
CA VAL A 153 2.46 -13.45 -4.28
C VAL A 153 2.54 -13.69 -5.78
N GLN A 154 1.80 -14.67 -6.30
CA GLN A 154 1.87 -15.07 -7.70
C GLN A 154 0.48 -15.44 -8.22
N GLY A 155 0.14 -14.93 -9.40
CA GLY A 155 -1.16 -15.13 -10.01
C GLY A 155 -2.17 -14.03 -9.72
N GLU A 156 -3.08 -13.80 -10.66
CA GLU A 156 -4.03 -12.69 -10.63
C GLU A 156 -4.94 -12.67 -9.39
N GLU A 157 -5.52 -13.83 -9.07
CA GLU A 157 -6.46 -13.93 -7.93
C GLU A 157 -5.75 -13.75 -6.59
N ASP A 158 -4.52 -14.29 -6.48
CA ASP A 158 -3.72 -14.13 -5.27
C ASP A 158 -3.24 -12.69 -5.11
N LEU A 159 -2.86 -12.02 -6.19
CA LEU A 159 -2.55 -10.60 -6.20
C LEU A 159 -3.72 -9.75 -5.70
N LEU A 160 -4.90 -9.92 -6.28
CA LEU A 160 -6.10 -9.17 -5.87
C LEU A 160 -6.45 -9.39 -4.40
N LEU A 161 -6.33 -10.64 -3.91
CA LEU A 161 -6.54 -10.95 -2.51
C LEU A 161 -5.54 -10.20 -1.62
N HIS A 162 -4.26 -10.17 -1.98
CA HIS A 162 -3.23 -9.54 -1.17
C HIS A 162 -3.26 -8.01 -1.22
N VAL A 163 -3.70 -7.41 -2.31
CA VAL A 163 -4.01 -5.97 -2.38
C VAL A 163 -5.13 -5.62 -1.38
N LYS A 164 -6.23 -6.40 -1.31
CA LYS A 164 -7.26 -6.20 -0.27
C LYS A 164 -6.73 -6.42 1.14
N ARG A 165 -5.86 -7.42 1.36
CA ARG A 165 -5.22 -7.63 2.66
C ARG A 165 -4.36 -6.44 3.07
N ALA A 166 -3.60 -5.88 2.14
CA ALA A 166 -2.82 -4.68 2.38
C ALA A 166 -3.73 -3.49 2.75
N MET A 167 -4.83 -3.27 2.00
CA MET A 167 -5.84 -2.24 2.36
C MET A 167 -6.42 -2.47 3.75
N ALA A 168 -6.75 -3.72 4.09
CA ALA A 168 -7.29 -4.09 5.40
C ALA A 168 -6.30 -3.88 6.55
N SER A 169 -4.98 -3.86 6.29
CA SER A 169 -3.96 -3.64 7.32
C SER A 169 -4.07 -2.27 7.99
N LEU A 170 -4.68 -1.29 7.32
CA LEU A 170 -4.97 0.03 7.90
C LEU A 170 -5.88 -0.05 9.13
N PHE A 171 -6.64 -1.13 9.28
CA PHE A 171 -7.56 -1.37 10.39
C PHE A 171 -7.11 -2.48 11.33
N THR A 172 -5.82 -2.76 11.42
CA THR A 172 -5.29 -3.56 12.52
C THR A 172 -5.54 -2.85 13.85
N ALA A 173 -5.73 -3.60 14.93
CA ALA A 173 -5.95 -3.03 16.26
C ALA A 173 -4.85 -2.03 16.62
N ARG A 174 -3.60 -2.37 16.33
CA ARG A 174 -2.44 -1.49 16.55
C ARG A 174 -2.54 -0.19 15.75
N ALA A 175 -2.90 -0.26 14.45
CA ALA A 175 -3.02 0.92 13.60
C ALA A 175 -4.18 1.83 14.01
N ILE A 176 -5.31 1.26 14.44
CA ILE A 176 -6.46 2.03 14.97
C ILE A 176 -6.06 2.75 16.26
N SER A 177 -5.50 2.00 17.23
CA SER A 177 -5.07 2.54 18.52
C SER A 177 -4.04 3.66 18.33
N TYR A 178 -3.03 3.45 17.49
CA TYR A 178 -2.02 4.45 17.20
C TYR A 178 -2.62 5.76 16.65
N ARG A 179 -3.49 5.67 15.62
CA ARG A 179 -4.14 6.86 15.06
C ARG A 179 -5.01 7.58 16.09
N ALA A 180 -5.74 6.84 16.92
CA ALA A 180 -6.54 7.42 18.00
C ALA A 180 -5.67 8.19 19.00
N HIS A 181 -4.56 7.61 19.46
CA HIS A 181 -3.62 8.27 20.39
C HIS A 181 -2.95 9.51 19.80
N MET A 182 -2.64 9.46 18.50
CA MET A 182 -2.01 10.58 17.79
C MET A 182 -3.01 11.64 17.32
N GLY A 183 -4.32 11.44 17.55
CA GLY A 183 -5.38 12.36 17.13
C GLY A 183 -5.61 12.44 15.62
N PHE A 184 -5.21 11.41 14.87
CA PHE A 184 -5.49 11.35 13.44
C PHE A 184 -6.93 10.96 13.15
N ASP A 185 -7.55 11.68 12.24
CA ASP A 185 -8.84 11.29 11.68
C ASP A 185 -8.68 10.04 10.81
N HIS A 186 -9.32 8.96 11.24
CA HIS A 186 -9.26 7.68 10.56
C HIS A 186 -9.73 7.73 9.10
N LEU A 187 -10.64 8.64 8.77
CA LEU A 187 -11.22 8.79 7.43
C LEU A 187 -10.41 9.73 6.53
N LYS A 188 -9.32 10.30 7.02
CA LYS A 188 -8.39 11.13 6.23
C LYS A 188 -7.10 10.40 5.86
N VAL A 189 -6.90 9.21 6.41
CA VAL A 189 -5.73 8.39 6.09
C VAL A 189 -6.11 7.38 5.02
N ALA A 190 -5.47 7.47 3.87
CA ALA A 190 -5.60 6.51 2.79
C ALA A 190 -4.42 5.54 2.75
N LEU A 191 -4.59 4.48 1.99
CA LEU A 191 -3.54 3.50 1.77
C LEU A 191 -3.30 3.31 0.27
N SER A 192 -2.06 3.42 -0.12
CA SER A 192 -1.56 2.93 -1.40
C SER A 192 -0.97 1.54 -1.21
N VAL A 193 -1.03 0.71 -2.23
CA VAL A 193 -0.45 -0.63 -2.23
C VAL A 193 0.60 -0.72 -3.32
N GLY A 194 1.85 -0.92 -2.94
CA GLY A 194 2.94 -1.18 -3.88
C GLY A 194 2.99 -2.67 -4.23
N VAL A 195 3.05 -2.95 -5.53
CA VAL A 195 3.28 -4.28 -6.10
C VAL A 195 4.63 -4.25 -6.79
N GLN A 196 5.60 -4.98 -6.27
CA GLN A 196 7.00 -4.93 -6.69
C GLN A 196 7.49 -6.31 -7.07
N ARG A 197 8.21 -6.42 -8.18
CA ARG A 197 8.88 -7.65 -8.59
C ARG A 197 9.73 -8.22 -7.46
N MET A 198 9.59 -9.53 -7.18
CA MET A 198 10.43 -10.21 -6.21
C MET A 198 11.88 -10.31 -6.67
N VAL A 199 12.81 -10.10 -5.74
CA VAL A 199 14.23 -10.36 -5.94
C VAL A 199 14.55 -11.74 -5.41
N ARG A 200 15.28 -12.55 -6.21
CA ARG A 200 15.73 -13.89 -5.86
C ARG A 200 16.88 -13.83 -4.84
N ALA A 201 16.53 -13.44 -3.60
CA ALA A 201 17.51 -13.36 -2.50
C ALA A 201 18.04 -14.76 -2.08
N ASP A 202 17.36 -15.81 -2.48
CA ASP A 202 17.77 -17.21 -2.32
C ASP A 202 18.94 -17.61 -3.26
N GLU A 203 19.13 -16.86 -4.35
CA GLU A 203 20.24 -17.05 -5.32
C GLU A 203 21.39 -16.05 -5.10
N ALA A 204 21.28 -15.15 -4.10
CA ALA A 204 22.25 -14.09 -3.85
C ALA A 204 22.33 -13.74 -2.36
N ALA A 205 23.22 -12.82 -2.00
CA ALA A 205 23.28 -12.25 -0.66
C ALA A 205 22.26 -11.12 -0.53
N SER A 206 21.58 -11.06 0.62
CA SER A 206 20.70 -9.94 0.99
C SER A 206 21.06 -9.41 2.37
N GLY A 207 20.83 -8.12 2.59
CA GLY A 207 21.14 -7.48 3.85
C GLY A 207 20.58 -6.07 3.95
N VAL A 208 20.80 -5.44 5.09
CA VAL A 208 20.47 -4.03 5.36
C VAL A 208 21.75 -3.26 5.61
N ILE A 209 21.88 -2.11 4.97
CA ILE A 209 23.00 -1.19 5.15
C ILE A 209 22.44 0.11 5.74
N PHE A 210 22.96 0.51 6.89
CA PHE A 210 22.74 1.84 7.44
C PHE A 210 23.86 2.75 6.96
N THR A 211 23.50 3.82 6.27
CA THR A 211 24.46 4.82 5.74
C THR A 211 24.85 5.88 6.77
N LEU A 212 24.10 5.95 7.86
CA LEU A 212 24.36 6.78 9.02
C LEU A 212 24.26 5.93 10.27
N ASP A 213 25.03 6.29 11.30
CA ASP A 213 24.88 5.70 12.63
C ASP A 213 23.50 6.06 13.18
N PRO A 214 22.68 5.10 13.59
CA PRO A 214 21.34 5.39 14.12
C PRO A 214 21.36 5.92 15.58
N ASP A 215 22.52 5.93 16.27
CA ASP A 215 22.71 6.40 17.67
C ASP A 215 23.09 7.88 17.75
#